data_097c49135af626a2cf424a6813c980e2
#
_entry.id   097c49135af626a2cf424a6813c980e2
#
_cell.length_a   1.000
_cell.length_b   1.000
_cell.length_c   1.000
_cell.angle_alpha   90.00
_cell.angle_beta   90.00
_cell.angle_gamma   90.00
#
_symmetry.space_group_name_H-M   'P 1'
#
loop_
_entity.id
_entity.type
_entity.pdbx_description
1 polymer ?
#
loop_
_entity_poly.entity_id
_entity_poly.type
_entity_poly.pdbx_seq_one_letter_code
_entity_poly.pdbx_strand_id
1 'polypeptide(L)'
;MVKSLTKHPKALVLAAFAAVYLIWGSTYLAIFLAIKTIPPFFMAGSRFLIAGLILLAYALLQGQQVPDRKSVWKISLAGILMLTIGNAFLAWVEQYLPSGLAAILVATVPLWFVLLDKKQWKYYFSNKQIVLGLIVGFAGVVLLFAGKGSADLFDSRIKIISLIVLTVCTIGWTIGSLYSKYQKTNGSTLMKVAIQMLAAGIVNFIGGFVLGEQQGFILKNISWQSAGALAYLIVMGSLVAYMAYVWLLSIRPASLVGTYAYVNPVVAVFLGWLIADEHVNTQKIIGLLIVIAGLVIVNLSKEKKVAVISDSSNKLSKVEDAQECDAREAS
;
A
#
# COMPACT_ATOMS: atom_id res chain seq x y z
N MET A 1 21.59 19.21 -15.46
CA MET A 1 20.94 20.05 -14.44
C MET A 1 20.31 19.10 -13.41
N VAL A 2 21.06 18.70 -12.39
CA VAL A 2 20.65 17.78 -11.33
C VAL A 2 19.76 18.56 -10.36
N LYS A 3 18.43 18.37 -10.42
CA LYS A 3 17.51 18.93 -9.42
C LYS A 3 17.90 18.40 -8.05
N SER A 4 18.36 19.29 -7.18
CA SER A 4 18.56 19.14 -5.76
C SER A 4 17.48 18.23 -5.18
N LEU A 5 17.88 17.15 -4.50
CA LEU A 5 17.04 16.36 -3.61
C LEU A 5 16.56 17.31 -2.49
N THR A 6 15.43 17.96 -2.69
CA THR A 6 14.78 18.78 -1.68
C THR A 6 14.54 17.86 -0.47
N LYS A 7 15.21 18.15 0.64
CA LYS A 7 14.96 17.46 1.93
C LYS A 7 13.50 17.73 2.31
N HIS A 8 12.62 16.75 2.08
CA HIS A 8 11.25 16.86 2.55
C HIS A 8 11.26 17.05 4.08
N PRO A 9 10.44 17.96 4.61
CA PRO A 9 10.37 18.20 6.05
C PRO A 9 10.09 16.89 6.78
N LYS A 10 10.88 16.57 7.82
CA LYS A 10 10.69 15.34 8.60
C LYS A 10 9.26 15.22 9.12
N ALA A 11 8.65 16.33 9.52
CA ALA A 11 7.27 16.38 9.98
C ALA A 11 6.27 15.90 8.93
N LEU A 12 6.44 16.29 7.65
CA LEU A 12 5.55 15.84 6.57
C LEU A 12 5.67 14.33 6.32
N VAL A 13 6.89 13.79 6.37
CA VAL A 13 7.12 12.34 6.25
C VAL A 13 6.46 11.58 7.38
N LEU A 14 6.62 12.05 8.63
CA LEU A 14 5.98 11.45 9.80
C LEU A 14 4.45 11.52 9.71
N ALA A 15 3.89 12.66 9.31
CA ALA A 15 2.46 12.82 9.10
C ALA A 15 1.92 11.86 8.03
N ALA A 16 2.65 11.67 6.93
CA ALA A 16 2.27 10.73 5.89
C ALA A 16 2.29 9.27 6.38
N PHE A 17 3.32 8.86 7.14
CA PHE A 17 3.33 7.53 7.77
C PHE A 17 2.18 7.37 8.77
N ALA A 18 1.94 8.37 9.63
CA ALA A 18 0.82 8.34 10.57
C ALA A 18 -0.53 8.22 9.85
N ALA A 19 -0.73 8.98 8.78
CA ALA A 19 -1.94 8.89 7.95
C ALA A 19 -2.13 7.47 7.38
N VAL A 20 -1.08 6.88 6.77
CA VAL A 20 -1.17 5.52 6.22
C VAL A 20 -1.45 4.50 7.33
N TYR A 21 -0.76 4.57 8.46
CA TYR A 21 -0.87 3.61 9.54
C TYR A 21 -2.24 3.65 10.23
N LEU A 22 -2.68 4.83 10.62
CA LEU A 22 -3.93 5.00 11.39
C LEU A 22 -5.15 4.82 10.49
N ILE A 23 -5.15 5.47 9.33
CA ILE A 23 -6.30 5.43 8.43
C ILE A 23 -6.48 4.03 7.85
N TRP A 24 -5.43 3.40 7.30
CA TRP A 24 -5.59 2.07 6.74
C TRP A 24 -5.84 1.00 7.79
N GLY A 25 -5.36 1.18 9.04
CA GLY A 25 -5.74 0.31 10.14
C GLY A 25 -7.25 0.32 10.44
N SER A 26 -7.89 1.46 10.27
CA SER A 26 -9.35 1.59 10.45
C SER A 26 -10.16 1.21 9.20
N THR A 27 -9.54 1.11 8.01
CA THR A 27 -10.27 0.80 6.77
C THR A 27 -10.82 -0.63 6.72
N TYR A 28 -10.25 -1.60 7.45
CA TYR A 28 -10.81 -2.95 7.56
C TYR A 28 -12.24 -2.92 8.10
N LEU A 29 -12.45 -2.21 9.22
CA LEU A 29 -13.80 -2.01 9.77
C LEU A 29 -14.70 -1.27 8.79
N ALA A 30 -14.19 -0.25 8.13
CA ALA A 30 -14.98 0.51 7.16
C ALA A 30 -15.36 -0.33 5.92
N ILE A 31 -14.45 -1.17 5.41
CA ILE A 31 -14.75 -2.13 4.33
C ILE A 31 -15.83 -3.10 4.78
N PHE A 32 -15.65 -3.73 5.95
CA PHE A 32 -16.63 -4.67 6.51
C PHE A 32 -18.02 -4.04 6.63
N LEU A 33 -18.13 -2.78 7.07
CA LEU A 33 -19.41 -2.08 7.16
C LEU A 33 -19.98 -1.72 5.78
N ALA A 34 -19.12 -1.33 4.84
CA ALA A 34 -19.54 -0.96 3.49
C ALA A 34 -20.11 -2.15 2.72
N ILE A 35 -19.45 -3.32 2.80
CA ILE A 35 -19.84 -4.52 2.05
C ILE A 35 -21.08 -5.23 2.62
N LYS A 36 -21.63 -4.79 3.76
CA LYS A 36 -22.89 -5.34 4.29
C LYS A 36 -24.07 -5.14 3.33
N THR A 37 -24.08 -4.03 2.59
CA THR A 37 -25.18 -3.71 1.66
C THR A 37 -24.69 -3.27 0.29
N ILE A 38 -23.38 -3.13 0.08
CA ILE A 38 -22.78 -2.79 -1.22
C ILE A 38 -21.86 -3.93 -1.63
N PRO A 39 -22.07 -4.56 -2.80
CA PRO A 39 -21.21 -5.63 -3.27
C PRO A 39 -19.74 -5.19 -3.36
N PRO A 40 -18.76 -6.06 -3.05
CA PRO A 40 -17.35 -5.68 -2.86
C PRO A 40 -16.72 -4.96 -4.05
N PHE A 41 -16.93 -5.46 -5.27
CA PHE A 41 -16.35 -4.84 -6.47
C PHE A 41 -17.05 -3.54 -6.84
N PHE A 42 -18.37 -3.43 -6.63
CA PHE A 42 -19.07 -2.17 -6.80
C PHE A 42 -18.68 -1.15 -5.73
N MET A 43 -18.48 -1.58 -4.49
CA MET A 43 -17.93 -0.74 -3.42
C MET A 43 -16.54 -0.19 -3.79
N ALA A 44 -15.62 -1.08 -4.19
CA ALA A 44 -14.28 -0.68 -4.59
C ALA A 44 -14.28 0.19 -5.86
N GLY A 45 -15.12 -0.15 -6.84
CA GLY A 45 -15.34 0.63 -8.06
C GLY A 45 -15.80 2.05 -7.76
N SER A 46 -16.86 2.21 -6.98
CA SER A 46 -17.40 3.51 -6.57
C SER A 46 -16.36 4.31 -5.78
N ARG A 47 -15.71 3.70 -4.82
CA ARG A 47 -14.64 4.30 -4.02
C ARG A 47 -13.56 4.91 -4.89
N PHE A 48 -12.99 4.12 -5.80
CA PHE A 48 -11.83 4.55 -6.58
C PHE A 48 -12.21 5.47 -7.75
N LEU A 49 -13.39 5.28 -8.37
CA LEU A 49 -13.85 6.23 -9.40
C LEU A 49 -14.11 7.61 -8.82
N ILE A 50 -14.86 7.71 -7.73
CA ILE A 50 -15.18 9.00 -7.13
C ILE A 50 -13.90 9.69 -6.66
N ALA A 51 -13.02 8.98 -5.93
CA ALA A 51 -11.75 9.55 -5.48
C ALA A 51 -10.84 9.96 -6.65
N GLY A 52 -10.76 9.12 -7.69
CA GLY A 52 -9.97 9.39 -8.89
C GLY A 52 -10.49 10.60 -9.68
N LEU A 53 -11.81 10.75 -9.81
CA LEU A 53 -12.43 11.92 -10.46
C LEU A 53 -12.14 13.21 -9.67
N ILE A 54 -12.28 13.19 -8.35
CA ILE A 54 -11.96 14.35 -7.49
C ILE A 54 -10.50 14.76 -7.66
N LEU A 55 -9.57 13.80 -7.62
CA LEU A 55 -8.14 14.11 -7.78
C LEU A 55 -7.80 14.57 -9.19
N LEU A 56 -8.42 13.98 -10.23
CA LEU A 56 -8.22 14.41 -11.61
C LEU A 56 -8.72 15.83 -11.82
N ALA A 57 -9.95 16.12 -11.37
CA ALA A 57 -10.51 17.46 -11.46
C ALA A 57 -9.63 18.49 -10.75
N TYR A 58 -9.18 18.18 -9.52
CA TYR A 58 -8.30 19.04 -8.77
C TYR A 58 -6.94 19.25 -9.48
N ALA A 59 -6.35 18.20 -10.05
CA ALA A 59 -5.10 18.30 -10.80
C ALA A 59 -5.23 19.19 -12.04
N LEU A 60 -6.34 19.03 -12.80
CA LEU A 60 -6.61 19.84 -13.99
C LEU A 60 -6.87 21.30 -13.65
N LEU A 61 -7.61 21.57 -12.58
CA LEU A 61 -7.83 22.95 -12.09
C LEU A 61 -6.53 23.62 -11.65
N GLN A 62 -5.53 22.86 -11.23
CA GLN A 62 -4.18 23.36 -10.93
C GLN A 62 -3.31 23.53 -12.19
N GLY A 63 -3.84 23.37 -13.38
CA GLY A 63 -3.11 23.48 -14.63
C GLY A 63 -2.14 22.33 -14.91
N GLN A 64 -2.28 21.18 -14.21
CA GLN A 64 -1.42 20.03 -14.46
C GLN A 64 -1.80 19.34 -15.76
N GLN A 65 -0.79 19.00 -16.56
CA GLN A 65 -1.01 18.30 -17.81
C GLN A 65 -1.18 16.80 -17.63
N VAL A 66 -2.04 16.21 -18.43
CA VAL A 66 -2.20 14.75 -18.51
C VAL A 66 -0.90 14.15 -19.09
N PRO A 67 -0.35 13.08 -18.49
CA PRO A 67 0.82 12.41 -19.01
C PRO A 67 0.62 11.83 -20.42
N ASP A 68 1.72 11.56 -21.12
CA ASP A 68 1.70 10.88 -22.41
C ASP A 68 1.05 9.49 -22.31
N ARG A 69 0.52 8.98 -23.43
CA ARG A 69 -0.23 7.71 -23.50
C ARG A 69 0.54 6.52 -22.92
N LYS A 70 1.86 6.47 -23.13
CA LYS A 70 2.72 5.43 -22.55
C LYS A 70 2.77 5.49 -21.02
N SER A 71 2.89 6.70 -20.48
CA SER A 71 2.87 6.93 -19.02
C SER A 71 1.50 6.60 -18.43
N VAL A 72 0.41 7.03 -19.07
CA VAL A 72 -0.96 6.69 -18.65
C VAL A 72 -1.14 5.18 -18.55
N TRP A 73 -0.75 4.41 -19.58
CA TRP A 73 -0.84 2.95 -19.55
C TRP A 73 -0.06 2.32 -18.39
N LYS A 74 1.18 2.74 -18.16
CA LYS A 74 2.01 2.23 -17.06
C LYS A 74 1.42 2.58 -15.70
N ILE A 75 0.91 3.80 -15.53
CA ILE A 75 0.28 4.25 -14.29
C ILE A 75 -1.00 3.46 -14.04
N SER A 76 -1.83 3.25 -15.07
CA SER A 76 -3.06 2.45 -15.01
C SER A 76 -2.78 1.01 -14.60
N LEU A 77 -1.76 0.37 -15.18
CA LEU A 77 -1.37 -0.99 -14.82
C LEU A 77 -0.95 -1.09 -13.34
N ALA A 78 -0.16 -0.11 -12.84
CA ALA A 78 0.16 -0.04 -11.43
C ALA A 78 -1.09 0.06 -10.55
N GLY A 79 -2.04 0.92 -10.94
CA GLY A 79 -3.32 1.09 -10.24
C GLY A 79 -4.14 -0.19 -10.21
N ILE A 80 -4.27 -0.90 -11.32
CA ILE A 80 -4.99 -2.17 -11.41
C ILE A 80 -4.34 -3.23 -10.51
N LEU A 81 -3.02 -3.37 -10.54
CA LEU A 81 -2.31 -4.32 -9.68
C LEU A 81 -2.51 -4.02 -8.19
N MET A 82 -2.49 -2.76 -7.80
CA MET A 82 -2.64 -2.37 -6.39
C MET A 82 -4.09 -2.33 -5.94
N LEU A 83 -4.96 -1.67 -6.68
CA LEU A 83 -6.30 -1.32 -6.21
C LEU A 83 -7.37 -2.32 -6.67
N THR A 84 -7.15 -3.06 -7.75
CA THR A 84 -8.05 -4.15 -8.13
C THR A 84 -7.55 -5.46 -7.52
N ILE A 85 -6.37 -5.94 -7.92
CA ILE A 85 -5.85 -7.23 -7.44
C ILE A 85 -5.55 -7.15 -5.94
N GLY A 86 -4.87 -6.10 -5.48
CA GLY A 86 -4.47 -5.96 -4.08
C GLY A 86 -5.59 -5.54 -3.12
N ASN A 87 -6.64 -4.85 -3.57
CA ASN A 87 -7.63 -4.27 -2.66
C ASN A 87 -9.07 -4.74 -2.92
N ALA A 88 -9.57 -4.77 -4.17
CA ALA A 88 -10.94 -5.19 -4.41
C ALA A 88 -11.15 -6.69 -4.13
N PHE A 89 -10.20 -7.53 -4.53
CA PHE A 89 -10.21 -8.95 -4.17
C PHE A 89 -10.03 -9.18 -2.66
N LEU A 90 -9.29 -8.33 -1.94
CA LEU A 90 -9.24 -8.37 -0.49
C LEU A 90 -10.65 -8.15 0.12
N ALA A 91 -11.37 -7.13 -0.34
CA ALA A 91 -12.74 -6.86 0.10
C ALA A 91 -13.68 -8.04 -0.20
N TRP A 92 -13.48 -8.73 -1.32
CA TRP A 92 -14.22 -9.95 -1.64
C TRP A 92 -13.89 -11.10 -0.67
N VAL A 93 -12.61 -11.28 -0.31
CA VAL A 93 -12.16 -12.32 0.63
C VAL A 93 -12.72 -12.08 2.05
N GLU A 94 -12.88 -10.83 2.47
CA GLU A 94 -13.41 -10.49 3.80
C GLU A 94 -14.86 -10.99 4.05
N GLN A 95 -15.56 -11.42 2.99
CA GLN A 95 -16.86 -12.09 3.14
C GLN A 95 -16.75 -13.53 3.66
N TYR A 96 -15.59 -14.18 3.49
CA TYR A 96 -15.40 -15.62 3.73
C TYR A 96 -14.37 -15.92 4.81
N LEU A 97 -13.42 -15.03 5.05
CA LEU A 97 -12.35 -15.22 6.03
C LEU A 97 -12.50 -14.26 7.22
N PRO A 98 -12.20 -14.73 8.44
CA PRO A 98 -12.09 -13.85 9.59
C PRO A 98 -11.06 -12.73 9.34
N SER A 99 -11.40 -11.53 9.75
CA SER A 99 -10.55 -10.33 9.58
C SER A 99 -9.14 -10.50 10.14
N GLY A 100 -9.00 -11.25 11.25
CA GLY A 100 -7.70 -11.56 11.86
C GLY A 100 -6.79 -12.38 10.95
N LEU A 101 -7.33 -13.37 10.23
CA LEU A 101 -6.55 -14.17 9.28
C LEU A 101 -6.15 -13.35 8.04
N ALA A 102 -7.08 -12.54 7.54
CA ALA A 102 -6.78 -11.60 6.46
C ALA A 102 -5.63 -10.65 6.88
N ALA A 103 -5.65 -10.14 8.11
CA ALA A 103 -4.60 -9.29 8.64
C ALA A 103 -3.22 -9.98 8.72
N ILE A 104 -3.15 -11.28 9.10
CA ILE A 104 -1.90 -12.05 9.10
C ILE A 104 -1.32 -12.16 7.69
N LEU A 105 -2.15 -12.48 6.70
CA LEU A 105 -1.68 -12.61 5.32
C LEU A 105 -1.28 -11.26 4.73
N VAL A 106 -2.01 -10.18 5.00
CA VAL A 106 -1.61 -8.82 4.60
C VAL A 106 -0.31 -8.40 5.27
N ALA A 107 -0.04 -8.84 6.50
CA ALA A 107 1.21 -8.57 7.19
C ALA A 107 2.43 -9.26 6.54
N THR A 108 2.25 -10.13 5.54
CA THR A 108 3.36 -10.64 4.72
C THR A 108 3.88 -9.62 3.70
N VAL A 109 3.15 -8.55 3.40
CA VAL A 109 3.52 -7.52 2.39
C VAL A 109 4.94 -6.98 2.55
N PRO A 110 5.43 -6.61 3.76
CA PRO A 110 6.81 -6.15 3.91
C PRO A 110 7.85 -7.22 3.56
N LEU A 111 7.55 -8.49 3.79
CA LEU A 111 8.41 -9.62 3.40
C LEU A 111 8.47 -9.74 1.88
N TRP A 112 7.32 -9.64 1.19
CA TRP A 112 7.26 -9.61 -0.26
C TRP A 112 8.04 -8.43 -0.86
N PHE A 113 8.03 -7.25 -0.22
CA PHE A 113 8.86 -6.13 -0.66
C PHE A 113 10.34 -6.48 -0.63
N VAL A 114 10.84 -7.11 0.43
CA VAL A 114 12.25 -7.53 0.51
C VAL A 114 12.58 -8.58 -0.56
N LEU A 115 11.69 -9.55 -0.78
CA LEU A 115 11.92 -10.63 -1.73
C LEU A 115 11.85 -10.18 -3.19
N LEU A 116 10.94 -9.28 -3.55
CA LEU A 116 10.66 -8.89 -4.92
C LEU A 116 11.41 -7.63 -5.36
N ASP A 117 11.86 -6.77 -4.43
CA ASP A 117 12.62 -5.56 -4.75
C ASP A 117 14.11 -5.86 -5.00
N LYS A 118 14.40 -6.57 -6.09
CA LYS A 118 15.76 -6.95 -6.49
C LYS A 118 16.72 -5.77 -6.56
N LYS A 119 16.23 -4.55 -6.87
CA LYS A 119 17.06 -3.34 -6.94
C LYS A 119 17.63 -2.92 -5.59
N GLN A 120 16.96 -3.32 -4.50
CA GLN A 120 17.37 -3.00 -3.13
C GLN A 120 17.94 -4.21 -2.36
N TRP A 121 18.11 -5.37 -2.97
CA TRP A 121 18.62 -6.56 -2.29
C TRP A 121 19.95 -6.32 -1.55
N LYS A 122 20.89 -5.63 -2.19
CA LYS A 122 22.17 -5.28 -1.54
C LYS A 122 21.94 -4.47 -0.24
N TYR A 123 20.98 -3.55 -0.25
CA TYR A 123 20.62 -2.76 0.92
C TYR A 123 19.93 -3.62 1.99
N TYR A 124 18.93 -4.42 1.62
CA TYR A 124 18.17 -5.23 2.57
C TYR A 124 19.04 -6.31 3.23
N PHE A 125 19.78 -7.08 2.45
CA PHE A 125 20.58 -8.19 2.96
C PHE A 125 21.90 -7.74 3.61
N SER A 126 22.42 -6.57 3.31
CA SER A 126 23.54 -5.99 4.06
C SER A 126 23.12 -5.44 5.42
N ASN A 127 21.83 -5.20 5.64
CA ASN A 127 21.31 -4.68 6.89
C ASN A 127 20.45 -5.73 7.59
N LYS A 128 21.12 -6.59 8.38
CA LYS A 128 20.46 -7.69 9.10
C LYS A 128 19.30 -7.20 10.00
N GLN A 129 19.35 -5.95 10.47
CA GLN A 129 18.29 -5.38 11.32
C GLN A 129 16.96 -5.24 10.56
N ILE A 130 16.99 -4.92 9.26
CA ILE A 130 15.76 -4.84 8.45
C ILE A 130 15.09 -6.22 8.42
N VAL A 131 15.84 -7.25 8.04
CA VAL A 131 15.31 -8.63 7.92
C VAL A 131 14.83 -9.13 9.27
N LEU A 132 15.64 -8.94 10.33
CA LEU A 132 15.27 -9.34 11.69
C LEU A 132 13.98 -8.63 12.16
N GLY A 133 13.93 -7.33 12.00
CA GLY A 133 12.75 -6.54 12.43
C GLY A 133 11.48 -6.92 11.68
N LEU A 134 11.59 -7.27 10.38
CA LEU A 134 10.45 -7.75 9.61
C LEU A 134 9.98 -9.14 10.08
N ILE A 135 10.89 -10.05 10.39
CA ILE A 135 10.55 -11.38 10.92
C ILE A 135 9.91 -11.25 12.31
N VAL A 136 10.48 -10.43 13.19
CA VAL A 136 9.94 -10.19 14.54
C VAL A 136 8.55 -9.56 14.45
N GLY A 137 8.38 -8.52 13.60
CA GLY A 137 7.08 -7.89 13.41
C GLY A 137 6.02 -8.85 12.88
N PHE A 138 6.38 -9.69 11.92
CA PHE A 138 5.47 -10.72 11.40
C PHE A 138 5.10 -11.77 12.47
N ALA A 139 6.07 -12.24 13.25
CA ALA A 139 5.81 -13.15 14.35
C ALA A 139 4.84 -12.55 15.39
N GLY A 140 4.96 -11.25 15.68
CA GLY A 140 4.03 -10.53 16.53
C GLY A 140 2.60 -10.50 15.96
N VAL A 141 2.45 -10.28 14.65
CA VAL A 141 1.13 -10.33 14.00
C VAL A 141 0.54 -11.75 14.03
N VAL A 142 1.34 -12.78 13.77
CA VAL A 142 0.88 -14.17 13.91
C VAL A 142 0.38 -14.43 15.33
N LEU A 143 1.11 -13.98 16.34
CA LEU A 143 0.72 -14.16 17.74
C LEU A 143 -0.57 -13.41 18.11
N LEU A 144 -0.79 -12.21 17.55
CA LEU A 144 -2.04 -11.44 17.77
C LEU A 144 -3.30 -12.24 17.43
N PHE A 145 -3.22 -13.04 16.38
CA PHE A 145 -4.35 -13.80 15.85
C PHE A 145 -4.22 -15.32 16.01
N ALA A 146 -3.14 -15.81 16.65
CA ALA A 146 -3.00 -17.23 17.01
C ALA A 146 -4.07 -17.56 18.07
N GLY A 147 -4.97 -18.50 17.78
CA GLY A 147 -6.01 -18.89 18.71
C GLY A 147 -7.14 -19.68 18.08
N LYS A 148 -8.21 -19.89 18.84
CA LYS A 148 -9.39 -20.66 18.43
C LYS A 148 -9.99 -20.10 17.14
N GLY A 149 -9.94 -20.86 16.06
CA GLY A 149 -10.47 -20.49 14.73
C GLY A 149 -9.55 -20.84 13.56
N SER A 150 -8.30 -21.24 13.83
CA SER A 150 -7.39 -21.70 12.77
C SER A 150 -7.65 -23.14 12.32
N ALA A 151 -8.33 -23.95 13.15
CA ALA A 151 -8.62 -25.35 12.84
C ALA A 151 -9.58 -25.52 11.65
N ASP A 152 -10.52 -24.56 11.46
CA ASP A 152 -11.58 -24.66 10.45
C ASP A 152 -11.19 -24.03 9.10
N LEU A 153 -9.92 -23.68 8.89
CA LEU A 153 -9.49 -22.94 7.71
C LEU A 153 -9.53 -23.76 6.41
N PHE A 154 -9.45 -25.08 6.54
CA PHE A 154 -9.41 -26.00 5.40
C PHE A 154 -10.72 -26.76 5.19
N ASP A 155 -11.76 -26.47 5.98
CA ASP A 155 -13.02 -27.20 5.97
C ASP A 155 -13.89 -26.91 4.74
N SER A 156 -13.59 -25.85 3.99
CA SER A 156 -14.42 -25.42 2.87
C SER A 156 -13.56 -24.98 1.69
N ARG A 157 -13.96 -25.38 0.49
CA ARG A 157 -13.29 -24.96 -0.76
C ARG A 157 -13.19 -23.44 -0.89
N ILE A 158 -14.24 -22.72 -0.47
CA ILE A 158 -14.25 -21.25 -0.57
C ILE A 158 -13.19 -20.62 0.34
N LYS A 159 -12.96 -21.16 1.54
CA LYS A 159 -11.91 -20.67 2.44
C LYS A 159 -10.51 -20.88 1.85
N ILE A 160 -10.26 -22.08 1.28
CA ILE A 160 -8.97 -22.37 0.60
C ILE A 160 -8.75 -21.42 -0.59
N ILE A 161 -9.77 -21.23 -1.42
CA ILE A 161 -9.70 -20.27 -2.55
C ILE A 161 -9.43 -18.86 -2.02
N SER A 162 -10.10 -18.45 -0.96
CA SER A 162 -9.90 -17.13 -0.34
C SER A 162 -8.48 -16.92 0.19
N LEU A 163 -7.85 -17.95 0.77
CA LEU A 163 -6.45 -17.90 1.20
C LEU A 163 -5.49 -17.72 0.01
N ILE A 164 -5.73 -18.43 -1.08
CA ILE A 164 -4.94 -18.32 -2.31
C ILE A 164 -5.12 -16.91 -2.90
N VAL A 165 -6.37 -16.46 -3.05
CA VAL A 165 -6.69 -15.14 -3.57
C VAL A 165 -6.04 -14.05 -2.72
N LEU A 166 -6.10 -14.14 -1.39
CA LEU A 166 -5.49 -13.16 -0.50
C LEU A 166 -3.95 -13.14 -0.62
N THR A 167 -3.33 -14.30 -0.81
CA THR A 167 -1.89 -14.37 -1.11
C THR A 167 -1.56 -13.67 -2.44
N VAL A 168 -2.37 -13.90 -3.47
CA VAL A 168 -2.25 -13.19 -4.76
C VAL A 168 -2.46 -11.70 -4.60
N CYS A 169 -3.39 -11.27 -3.73
CA CYS A 169 -3.61 -9.86 -3.40
C CYS A 169 -2.34 -9.20 -2.83
N THR A 170 -1.69 -9.82 -1.86
CA THR A 170 -0.49 -9.27 -1.22
C THR A 170 0.69 -9.19 -2.20
N ILE A 171 0.85 -10.20 -3.06
CA ILE A 171 1.87 -10.20 -4.12
C ILE A 171 1.53 -9.15 -5.18
N GLY A 172 0.28 -9.08 -5.64
CA GLY A 172 -0.18 -8.10 -6.63
C GLY A 172 0.00 -6.66 -6.15
N TRP A 173 -0.37 -6.38 -4.90
CA TRP A 173 -0.10 -5.10 -4.24
C TRP A 173 1.39 -4.76 -4.24
N THR A 174 2.24 -5.72 -3.87
CA THR A 174 3.69 -5.52 -3.81
C THR A 174 4.28 -5.26 -5.19
N ILE A 175 3.92 -6.06 -6.18
CA ILE A 175 4.37 -5.90 -7.58
C ILE A 175 3.90 -4.56 -8.14
N GLY A 176 2.63 -4.20 -7.95
CA GLY A 176 2.07 -2.93 -8.38
C GLY A 176 2.78 -1.72 -7.75
N SER A 177 3.09 -1.82 -6.46
CA SER A 177 3.83 -0.79 -5.72
C SER A 177 5.26 -0.63 -6.23
N LEU A 178 5.99 -1.72 -6.43
CA LEU A 178 7.35 -1.69 -7.00
C LEU A 178 7.33 -1.21 -8.44
N TYR A 179 6.33 -1.62 -9.23
CA TYR A 179 6.13 -1.14 -10.58
C TYR A 179 5.87 0.37 -10.59
N SER A 180 4.95 0.88 -9.76
CA SER A 180 4.68 2.30 -9.60
C SER A 180 5.93 3.09 -9.18
N LYS A 181 6.75 2.53 -8.28
CA LYS A 181 7.99 3.15 -7.79
C LYS A 181 9.05 3.28 -8.86
N TYR A 182 9.27 2.25 -9.67
CA TYR A 182 10.44 2.16 -10.55
C TYR A 182 10.18 2.52 -12.01
N GLN A 183 8.92 2.57 -12.43
CA GLN A 183 8.61 2.98 -13.80
C GLN A 183 8.84 4.47 -14.00
N LYS A 184 9.60 4.78 -15.05
CA LYS A 184 9.74 6.16 -15.52
C LYS A 184 8.43 6.57 -16.19
N THR A 185 7.71 7.48 -15.56
CA THR A 185 6.44 8.03 -16.03
C THR A 185 6.43 9.54 -15.80
N ASN A 186 5.84 10.26 -16.73
CA ASN A 186 5.63 11.69 -16.60
C ASN A 186 4.44 12.00 -15.67
N GLY A 187 4.30 13.26 -15.27
CA GLY A 187 3.20 13.75 -14.44
C GLY A 187 3.52 13.80 -12.94
N SER A 188 2.75 14.59 -12.24
CA SER A 188 2.84 14.76 -10.79
C SER A 188 2.34 13.50 -10.04
N THR A 189 2.67 13.39 -8.77
CA THR A 189 2.14 12.30 -7.92
C THR A 189 0.61 12.35 -7.85
N LEU A 190 0.02 13.54 -7.78
CA LEU A 190 -1.41 13.76 -7.77
C LEU A 190 -2.08 13.17 -9.04
N MET A 191 -1.57 13.52 -10.21
CA MET A 191 -2.07 13.02 -11.49
C MET A 191 -1.91 11.50 -11.61
N LYS A 192 -0.77 10.95 -11.14
CA LYS A 192 -0.52 9.50 -11.14
C LYS A 192 -1.53 8.76 -10.27
N VAL A 193 -1.80 9.25 -9.06
CA VAL A 193 -2.78 8.64 -8.16
C VAL A 193 -4.20 8.73 -8.73
N ALA A 194 -4.57 9.86 -9.34
CA ALA A 194 -5.86 10.00 -10.02
C ALA A 194 -6.04 8.94 -11.12
N ILE A 195 -5.04 8.78 -11.99
CA ILE A 195 -5.09 7.79 -13.09
C ILE A 195 -5.12 6.36 -12.55
N GLN A 196 -4.34 6.04 -11.52
CA GLN A 196 -4.35 4.73 -10.87
C GLN A 196 -5.74 4.38 -10.35
N MET A 197 -6.38 5.32 -9.64
CA MET A 197 -7.71 5.13 -9.08
C MET A 197 -8.78 5.00 -10.16
N LEU A 198 -8.75 5.84 -11.19
CA LEU A 198 -9.72 5.77 -12.29
C LEU A 198 -9.63 4.44 -13.03
N ALA A 199 -8.42 4.02 -13.37
CA ALA A 199 -8.21 2.75 -14.07
C ALA A 199 -8.71 1.56 -13.23
N ALA A 200 -8.36 1.52 -11.95
CA ALA A 200 -8.81 0.47 -11.05
C ALA A 200 -10.32 0.53 -10.80
N GLY A 201 -10.87 1.73 -10.65
CA GLY A 201 -12.31 1.93 -10.47
C GLY A 201 -13.13 1.38 -11.63
N ILE A 202 -12.72 1.66 -12.87
CA ILE A 202 -13.35 1.12 -14.09
C ILE A 202 -13.24 -0.41 -14.10
N VAL A 203 -12.04 -0.97 -13.87
CA VAL A 203 -11.84 -2.42 -13.87
C VAL A 203 -12.64 -3.11 -12.78
N ASN A 204 -12.75 -2.50 -11.60
CA ASN A 204 -13.57 -3.04 -10.50
C ASN A 204 -15.07 -3.05 -10.85
N PHE A 205 -15.60 -2.00 -11.47
CA PHE A 205 -16.98 -2.02 -11.95
C PHE A 205 -17.22 -3.11 -13.00
N ILE A 206 -16.33 -3.24 -13.97
CA ILE A 206 -16.41 -4.31 -14.97
C ILE A 206 -16.34 -5.68 -14.26
N GLY A 207 -15.42 -5.83 -13.30
CA GLY A 207 -15.31 -7.05 -12.49
C GLY A 207 -16.58 -7.38 -11.73
N GLY A 208 -17.24 -6.39 -11.11
CA GLY A 208 -18.51 -6.56 -10.42
C GLY A 208 -19.60 -7.08 -11.36
N PHE A 209 -19.71 -6.51 -12.57
CA PHE A 209 -20.66 -7.01 -13.58
C PHE A 209 -20.35 -8.44 -14.04
N VAL A 210 -19.08 -8.76 -14.28
CA VAL A 210 -18.65 -10.11 -14.70
C VAL A 210 -18.91 -11.15 -13.60
N LEU A 211 -18.73 -10.75 -12.34
CA LEU A 211 -19.00 -11.62 -11.17
C LEU A 211 -20.50 -11.69 -10.81
N GLY A 212 -21.37 -10.96 -11.49
CA GLY A 212 -22.80 -10.99 -11.26
C GLY A 212 -23.26 -10.18 -10.05
N GLU A 213 -22.46 -9.27 -9.51
CA GLU A 213 -22.80 -8.47 -8.32
C GLU A 213 -24.04 -7.57 -8.52
N GLN A 214 -24.44 -7.28 -9.77
CA GLN A 214 -25.67 -6.55 -10.08
C GLN A 214 -26.94 -7.37 -9.75
N GLN A 215 -26.82 -8.69 -9.65
CA GLN A 215 -27.95 -9.57 -9.37
C GLN A 215 -28.39 -9.41 -7.91
N GLY A 216 -29.59 -8.85 -7.73
CA GLY A 216 -30.12 -8.57 -6.38
C GLY A 216 -29.61 -7.30 -5.70
N PHE A 217 -28.68 -6.57 -6.31
CA PHE A 217 -28.22 -5.28 -5.78
C PHE A 217 -29.20 -4.17 -6.14
N ILE A 218 -29.75 -3.55 -5.10
CA ILE A 218 -30.71 -2.44 -5.24
C ILE A 218 -30.13 -1.22 -4.51
N LEU A 219 -29.87 -0.14 -5.22
CA LEU A 219 -29.31 1.10 -4.66
C LEU A 219 -30.09 1.65 -3.45
N LYS A 220 -31.44 1.50 -3.46
CA LYS A 220 -32.29 1.93 -2.34
C LYS A 220 -32.07 1.15 -1.04
N ASN A 221 -31.48 -0.04 -1.13
CA ASN A 221 -31.21 -0.90 0.02
C ASN A 221 -29.84 -0.59 0.69
N ILE A 222 -29.09 0.37 0.17
CA ILE A 222 -27.82 0.80 0.79
C ILE A 222 -28.14 1.44 2.15
N SER A 223 -27.62 0.84 3.22
CA SER A 223 -27.79 1.38 4.57
C SER A 223 -26.95 2.66 4.75
N TRP A 224 -27.39 3.53 5.65
CA TRP A 224 -26.64 4.73 6.02
C TRP A 224 -25.26 4.40 6.55
N GLN A 225 -25.12 3.29 7.25
CA GLN A 225 -23.82 2.80 7.75
C GLN A 225 -22.88 2.45 6.60
N SER A 226 -23.38 1.71 5.59
CA SER A 226 -22.56 1.35 4.42
C SER A 226 -22.22 2.58 3.56
N ALA A 227 -23.17 3.51 3.39
CA ALA A 227 -22.92 4.76 2.67
C ALA A 227 -21.87 5.64 3.39
N GLY A 228 -21.98 5.78 4.70
CA GLY A 228 -21.01 6.52 5.52
C GLY A 228 -19.62 5.86 5.53
N ALA A 229 -19.58 4.53 5.61
CA ALA A 229 -18.34 3.78 5.50
C ALA A 229 -17.68 3.96 4.11
N LEU A 230 -18.46 3.92 3.02
CA LEU A 230 -17.97 4.21 1.67
C LEU A 230 -17.44 5.64 1.56
N ALA A 231 -18.14 6.64 2.09
CA ALA A 231 -17.68 8.04 2.11
C ALA A 231 -16.35 8.18 2.87
N TYR A 232 -16.23 7.54 4.03
CA TYR A 232 -14.97 7.46 4.78
C TYR A 232 -13.83 6.83 3.97
N LEU A 233 -14.11 5.71 3.29
CA LEU A 233 -13.13 5.03 2.44
C LEU A 233 -12.69 5.91 1.26
N ILE A 234 -13.59 6.69 0.67
CA ILE A 234 -13.28 7.64 -0.40
C ILE A 234 -12.34 8.72 0.13
N VAL A 235 -12.72 9.42 1.19
CA VAL A 235 -11.99 10.59 1.68
C VAL A 235 -10.71 10.16 2.39
N MET A 236 -10.83 9.39 3.46
CA MET A 236 -9.68 9.05 4.28
C MET A 236 -8.83 7.95 3.66
N GLY A 237 -9.45 6.85 3.25
CA GLY A 237 -8.73 5.70 2.71
C GLY A 237 -8.07 5.95 1.35
N SER A 238 -8.73 6.72 0.47
CA SER A 238 -8.25 6.95 -0.89
C SER A 238 -7.60 8.32 -1.06
N LEU A 239 -8.31 9.43 -0.82
CA LEU A 239 -7.74 10.76 -1.08
C LEU A 239 -6.57 11.08 -0.15
N VAL A 240 -6.62 10.69 1.13
CA VAL A 240 -5.56 10.99 2.09
C VAL A 240 -4.51 9.87 2.14
N ALA A 241 -4.89 8.67 2.58
CA ALA A 241 -3.91 7.63 2.89
C ALA A 241 -3.24 7.05 1.65
N TYR A 242 -3.97 6.78 0.56
CA TYR A 242 -3.35 6.26 -0.66
C TYR A 242 -2.45 7.29 -1.35
N MET A 243 -2.82 8.57 -1.35
CA MET A 243 -1.94 9.65 -1.81
C MET A 243 -0.64 9.69 -1.00
N ALA A 244 -0.75 9.66 0.32
CA ALA A 244 0.40 9.62 1.22
C ALA A 244 1.28 8.39 0.97
N TYR A 245 0.67 7.22 0.76
CA TYR A 245 1.38 5.98 0.45
C TYR A 245 2.19 6.06 -0.85
N VAL A 246 1.58 6.48 -1.96
CA VAL A 246 2.26 6.61 -3.26
C VAL A 246 3.38 7.65 -3.18
N TRP A 247 3.16 8.74 -2.45
CA TRP A 247 4.20 9.74 -2.20
C TRP A 247 5.35 9.17 -1.37
N LEU A 248 5.08 8.47 -0.26
CA LEU A 248 6.10 7.81 0.55
C LEU A 248 6.90 6.79 -0.26
N LEU A 249 6.23 5.99 -1.10
CA LEU A 249 6.89 5.03 -2.00
C LEU A 249 7.89 5.70 -2.94
N SER A 250 7.62 6.93 -3.36
CA SER A 250 8.53 7.68 -4.25
C SER A 250 9.80 8.15 -3.56
N ILE A 251 9.80 8.31 -2.22
CA ILE A 251 10.91 8.92 -1.47
C ILE A 251 11.56 7.99 -0.44
N ARG A 252 10.96 6.83 -0.14
CA ARG A 252 11.44 5.89 0.89
C ARG A 252 11.57 4.47 0.33
N PRO A 253 12.40 3.60 0.96
CA PRO A 253 12.45 2.18 0.63
C PRO A 253 11.07 1.53 0.75
N ALA A 254 10.72 0.65 -0.19
CA ALA A 254 9.41 0.02 -0.24
C ALA A 254 9.13 -0.85 1.00
N SER A 255 10.14 -1.55 1.53
CA SER A 255 10.03 -2.34 2.75
C SER A 255 9.65 -1.49 3.97
N LEU A 256 10.23 -0.28 4.10
CA LEU A 256 9.90 0.64 5.18
C LEU A 256 8.48 1.18 5.02
N VAL A 257 8.07 1.56 3.80
CA VAL A 257 6.70 2.01 3.56
C VAL A 257 5.71 0.88 3.83
N GLY A 258 6.04 -0.35 3.46
CA GLY A 258 5.22 -1.54 3.68
C GLY A 258 4.96 -1.90 5.15
N THR A 259 5.71 -1.36 6.12
CA THR A 259 5.51 -1.64 7.54
C THR A 259 4.14 -1.23 8.08
N TYR A 260 3.35 -0.44 7.33
CA TYR A 260 1.94 -0.19 7.67
C TYR A 260 1.16 -1.49 7.88
N ALA A 261 1.50 -2.54 7.14
CA ALA A 261 0.83 -3.83 7.24
C ALA A 261 1.02 -4.51 8.61
N TYR A 262 2.03 -4.12 9.39
CA TYR A 262 2.19 -4.56 10.78
C TYR A 262 1.41 -3.67 11.76
N VAL A 263 1.28 -2.37 11.45
CA VAL A 263 0.57 -1.43 12.34
C VAL A 263 -0.94 -1.55 12.19
N ASN A 264 -1.43 -1.85 11.00
CA ASN A 264 -2.86 -2.00 10.74
C ASN A 264 -3.56 -2.99 11.70
N PRO A 265 -3.04 -4.22 11.93
CA PRO A 265 -3.62 -5.12 12.93
C PRO A 265 -3.64 -4.54 14.35
N VAL A 266 -2.61 -3.76 14.71
CA VAL A 266 -2.54 -3.09 16.02
C VAL A 266 -3.67 -2.08 16.16
N VAL A 267 -3.87 -1.26 15.14
CA VAL A 267 -4.96 -0.26 15.10
C VAL A 267 -6.33 -0.97 15.11
N ALA A 268 -6.47 -2.07 14.35
CA ALA A 268 -7.71 -2.85 14.30
C ALA A 268 -8.08 -3.43 15.69
N VAL A 269 -7.10 -4.01 16.41
CA VAL A 269 -7.33 -4.53 17.78
C VAL A 269 -7.70 -3.39 18.75
N PHE A 270 -7.03 -2.23 18.65
CA PHE A 270 -7.34 -1.08 19.49
C PHE A 270 -8.76 -0.55 19.21
N LEU A 271 -9.16 -0.44 17.96
CA LEU A 271 -10.50 0.00 17.59
C LEU A 271 -11.57 -1.03 17.98
N GLY A 272 -11.28 -2.32 17.85
CA GLY A 272 -12.16 -3.40 18.32
C GLY A 272 -12.42 -3.31 19.83
N TRP A 273 -11.36 -3.05 20.62
CA TRP A 273 -11.49 -2.81 22.05
C TRP A 273 -12.29 -1.55 22.36
N LEU A 274 -12.01 -0.43 21.70
CA LEU A 274 -12.61 0.88 22.00
C LEU A 274 -14.07 1.00 21.55
N ILE A 275 -14.42 0.40 20.39
CA ILE A 275 -15.73 0.63 19.72
C ILE A 275 -16.64 -0.60 19.83
N ALA A 276 -16.07 -1.80 19.86
CA ALA A 276 -16.81 -3.05 19.81
C ALA A 276 -16.78 -3.84 21.15
N ASP A 277 -16.27 -3.23 22.23
CA ASP A 277 -16.10 -3.85 23.56
C ASP A 277 -15.37 -5.22 23.52
N GLU A 278 -14.49 -5.41 22.55
CA GLU A 278 -13.70 -6.63 22.43
C GLU A 278 -12.70 -6.76 23.59
N HIS A 279 -12.69 -7.91 24.25
CA HIS A 279 -11.71 -8.19 25.28
C HIS A 279 -10.29 -8.32 24.71
N VAL A 280 -9.37 -7.51 25.24
CA VAL A 280 -7.93 -7.62 24.95
C VAL A 280 -7.31 -8.56 25.99
N ASN A 281 -6.95 -9.76 25.57
CA ASN A 281 -6.29 -10.74 26.40
C ASN A 281 -4.75 -10.54 26.43
N THR A 282 -4.07 -11.23 27.35
CA THR A 282 -2.61 -11.16 27.51
C THR A 282 -1.87 -11.51 26.22
N GLN A 283 -2.36 -12.47 25.42
CA GLN A 283 -1.78 -12.85 24.14
C GLN A 283 -1.80 -11.68 23.15
N LYS A 284 -2.91 -10.95 23.05
CA LYS A 284 -3.02 -9.74 22.19
C LYS A 284 -2.00 -8.68 22.63
N ILE A 285 -1.84 -8.44 23.94
CA ILE A 285 -0.86 -7.48 24.46
C ILE A 285 0.58 -7.90 24.09
N ILE A 286 0.95 -9.15 24.29
CA ILE A 286 2.29 -9.65 23.94
C ILE A 286 2.52 -9.53 22.43
N GLY A 287 1.56 -9.92 21.61
CA GLY A 287 1.64 -9.77 20.15
C GLY A 287 1.86 -8.31 19.73
N LEU A 288 1.12 -7.37 20.32
CA LEU A 288 1.29 -5.93 20.10
C LEU A 288 2.72 -5.46 20.43
N LEU A 289 3.25 -5.85 21.57
CA LEU A 289 4.61 -5.46 21.99
C LEU A 289 5.67 -6.02 21.03
N ILE A 290 5.51 -7.26 20.55
CA ILE A 290 6.42 -7.87 19.57
C ILE A 290 6.33 -7.13 18.22
N VAL A 291 5.14 -6.75 17.74
CA VAL A 291 4.98 -5.94 16.52
C VAL A 291 5.70 -4.62 16.66
N ILE A 292 5.51 -3.91 17.77
CA ILE A 292 6.17 -2.63 18.02
C ILE A 292 7.71 -2.81 18.06
N ALA A 293 8.20 -3.85 18.72
CA ALA A 293 9.62 -4.16 18.75
C ALA A 293 10.19 -4.40 17.33
N GLY A 294 9.49 -5.16 16.49
CA GLY A 294 9.84 -5.37 15.09
C GLY A 294 9.94 -4.06 14.30
N LEU A 295 8.95 -3.17 14.46
CA LEU A 295 8.94 -1.85 13.83
C LEU A 295 10.12 -0.98 14.29
N VAL A 296 10.41 -0.97 15.58
CA VAL A 296 11.55 -0.22 16.15
C VAL A 296 12.85 -0.74 15.56
N ILE A 297 13.05 -2.05 15.49
CA ILE A 297 14.25 -2.66 14.90
C ILE A 297 14.43 -2.24 13.44
N VAL A 298 13.35 -2.27 12.62
CA VAL A 298 13.41 -1.81 11.22
C VAL A 298 13.78 -0.32 11.14
N ASN A 299 13.18 0.52 11.98
CA ASN A 299 13.43 1.97 11.96
C ASN A 299 14.80 2.38 12.50
N LEU A 300 15.37 1.60 13.44
CA LEU A 300 16.71 1.82 13.95
C LEU A 300 17.79 1.37 12.96
N SER A 301 17.41 0.62 11.92
CA SER A 301 18.33 0.28 10.86
C SER A 301 18.84 1.57 10.22
N LYS A 302 20.09 1.94 10.50
CA LYS A 302 20.71 3.13 9.92
C LYS A 302 20.54 3.06 8.40
N GLU A 303 19.88 4.06 7.83
CA GLU A 303 20.01 4.35 6.40
C GLU A 303 21.52 4.56 6.17
N LYS A 304 22.27 3.49 5.88
CA LYS A 304 23.53 3.66 5.19
C LYS A 304 23.11 4.37 3.91
N LYS A 305 23.43 5.67 3.83
CA LYS A 305 23.29 6.41 2.58
C LYS A 305 23.82 5.46 1.52
N VAL A 306 22.93 4.89 0.75
CA VAL A 306 23.32 4.24 -0.48
C VAL A 306 23.95 5.40 -1.23
N ALA A 307 25.28 5.38 -1.27
CA ALA A 307 26.06 6.22 -2.17
C ALA A 307 25.69 5.73 -3.57
N VAL A 308 24.48 6.09 -3.96
CA VAL A 308 23.89 5.81 -5.25
C VAL A 308 24.59 6.72 -6.22
N ILE A 309 25.50 6.10 -6.99
CA ILE A 309 25.76 6.56 -8.37
C ILE A 309 26.19 8.05 -8.53
N SER A 310 26.55 8.77 -7.46
CA SER A 310 27.23 10.06 -7.59
C SER A 310 28.74 9.90 -7.82
N ASP A 311 29.30 8.74 -7.49
CA ASP A 311 30.74 8.51 -7.63
C ASP A 311 31.16 8.16 -9.09
N SER A 312 30.25 7.58 -9.86
CA SER A 312 30.51 7.31 -11.29
C SER A 312 30.33 8.55 -12.19
N SER A 313 29.40 9.44 -11.87
CA SER A 313 29.24 10.69 -12.59
C SER A 313 30.32 11.72 -12.23
N ASN A 314 30.80 11.71 -10.99
CA ASN A 314 31.90 12.57 -10.54
C ASN A 314 33.28 12.09 -11.03
N LYS A 315 33.43 10.78 -11.31
CA LYS A 315 34.63 10.25 -11.99
C LYS A 315 34.63 10.54 -13.48
N LEU A 316 33.45 10.46 -14.13
CA LEU A 316 33.33 10.80 -15.54
C LEU A 316 33.56 12.30 -15.79
N SER A 317 32.98 13.20 -14.97
CA SER A 317 33.22 14.64 -15.11
C SER A 317 34.68 15.02 -14.85
N LYS A 318 35.35 14.39 -13.88
CA LYS A 318 36.79 14.63 -13.64
C LYS A 318 37.69 14.10 -14.75
N VAL A 319 37.28 13.07 -15.48
CA VAL A 319 38.03 12.55 -16.64
C VAL A 319 37.81 13.45 -17.86
N GLU A 320 36.59 13.98 -18.05
CA GLU A 320 36.28 14.95 -19.11
C GLU A 320 37.01 16.28 -18.87
N ASP A 321 37.01 16.80 -17.62
CA ASP A 321 37.72 18.04 -17.27
C ASP A 321 39.24 17.90 -17.41
N ALA A 322 39.82 16.71 -17.13
CA ALA A 322 41.24 16.44 -17.33
C ALA A 322 41.63 16.33 -18.81
N GLN A 323 40.77 15.75 -19.65
CA GLN A 323 41.00 15.68 -21.09
C GLN A 323 40.86 17.03 -21.79
N GLU A 324 39.99 17.92 -21.29
CA GLU A 324 39.84 19.27 -21.80
C GLU A 324 41.01 20.20 -21.38
N CYS A 325 41.65 19.94 -20.23
CA CYS A 325 42.85 20.63 -19.79
C CYS A 325 44.06 20.25 -20.64
N ASP A 326 44.29 18.93 -20.85
CA ASP A 326 45.37 18.44 -21.71
C ASP A 326 45.26 18.89 -23.17
N ALA A 327 44.05 19.04 -23.69
CA ALA A 327 43.82 19.53 -25.04
C ALA A 327 44.08 21.03 -25.19
N ARG A 328 44.01 21.82 -24.10
CA ARG A 328 44.33 23.27 -24.10
C ARG A 328 45.81 23.57 -23.90
N GLU A 329 46.56 22.65 -23.28
CA GLU A 329 48.04 22.79 -23.16
C GLU A 329 48.82 22.31 -24.41
N ALA A 330 48.12 21.59 -25.33
CA ALA A 330 48.69 21.09 -26.58
C ALA A 330 48.41 21.97 -27.80
N SER A 331 47.68 23.09 -27.64
CA SER A 331 47.39 24.10 -28.70
C SER A 331 48.14 25.42 -28.41
#